data_65b906253dc7a772bc3c88a246b82000
#
_entry.id   65b906253dc7a772bc3c88a246b82000
#
_cell.length_a   1.000
_cell.length_b   1.000
_cell.length_c   1.000
_cell.angle_alpha   90.00
_cell.angle_beta   90.00
_cell.angle_gamma   90.00
#
_symmetry.space_group_name_H-M   'P 1'
#
loop_
_entity.id
_entity.type
_entity.pdbx_description
1 polymer ?
#
loop_
_entity_poly.entity_id
_entity_poly.type
_entity_poly.pdbx_seq_one_letter_code
_entity_poly.pdbx_strand_id
1 'polypeptide(L)'
;MQGEGLKKLQSGQPISTREQLLLIAQLSWPAILAQISSVVMQYIDTAMVGQLGSNASAAIGVVATTSWLFGDLCIALTIGFNVAVAQALGARQSEKARSIMKLAFLVCMAFSLVMMAIALGITGNLPRWLRADPAIWQDASAYFLVYVLSLPFMQLNNLCGGLLRSAGNMKTPGICMAVMCLLDVVFNAFLIFPSGTLRVLGVTLPGFGLGVLGASMGTALSQVVIAVVLTYILLVRSPELHLRRGEKARFTAAQLKRCLSISAPVMGERTILSTARMVTTAIVAPLGIIATAANSFAITAESLCYMSAFGVQAAASTLVGQSVGAGRKDLTYRLGWLPVALGMGMMVITGTLLYVLAPAMIGMMAVDEAVIELGVRVLRIEAFAEPLFGASIVASGVFQGTGSTLVPMLLNFGTMWGIRVPLSAILAAKWGLVGVWVAMALQLGVCGICFLNRLAGKRWLPKETLQ
;
A
#
# COMPACT_ATOMS: atom_id res chain seq x y z
N MET A 1 21.98 -12.47 -11.31
CA MET A 1 22.05 -10.99 -11.51
C MET A 1 21.45 -10.18 -10.35
N GLN A 2 20.20 -10.44 -9.85
CA GLN A 2 19.69 -9.72 -8.67
C GLN A 2 20.55 -9.91 -7.41
N GLY A 3 21.04 -11.15 -7.16
CA GLY A 3 21.91 -11.45 -6.02
C GLY A 3 23.32 -10.88 -6.11
N GLU A 4 23.84 -10.63 -7.29
CA GLU A 4 25.20 -10.10 -7.48
C GLU A 4 25.30 -8.62 -7.14
N GLY A 5 24.34 -7.81 -7.57
CA GLY A 5 24.31 -6.37 -7.25
C GLY A 5 24.18 -6.11 -5.75
N LEU A 6 23.30 -6.86 -5.07
CA LEU A 6 23.14 -6.79 -3.61
C LEU A 6 24.38 -7.31 -2.87
N LYS A 7 25.01 -8.38 -3.35
CA LYS A 7 26.26 -8.88 -2.80
C LYS A 7 27.40 -7.86 -2.95
N LYS A 8 27.52 -7.17 -4.08
CA LYS A 8 28.46 -6.06 -4.28
C LYS A 8 28.16 -4.90 -3.30
N LEU A 9 26.89 -4.56 -3.07
CA LEU A 9 26.51 -3.55 -2.10
C LEU A 9 26.98 -3.93 -0.69
N GLN A 10 26.75 -5.16 -0.28
CA GLN A 10 27.13 -5.67 1.04
C GLN A 10 28.65 -5.92 1.17
N SER A 11 29.37 -6.23 0.05
CA SER A 11 30.81 -6.54 0.07
C SER A 11 31.72 -5.32 0.03
N GLY A 12 31.17 -4.11 -0.06
CA GLY A 12 31.97 -2.90 -0.14
C GLY A 12 32.55 -2.60 -1.53
N GLN A 13 32.27 -3.46 -2.53
CA GLN A 13 32.77 -3.26 -3.88
C GLN A 13 32.18 -2.02 -4.55
N PRO A 14 32.90 -1.32 -5.42
CA PRO A 14 32.36 -0.20 -6.15
C PRO A 14 31.24 -0.66 -7.10
N ILE A 15 30.14 0.09 -7.12
CA ILE A 15 29.01 -0.15 -8.00
C ILE A 15 28.86 1.06 -8.91
N SER A 16 28.92 0.82 -10.24
CA SER A 16 28.75 1.90 -11.22
C SER A 16 27.32 2.44 -11.22
N THR A 17 27.11 3.68 -11.68
CA THR A 17 25.78 4.28 -11.77
C THR A 17 24.81 3.45 -12.63
N ARG A 18 25.33 2.84 -13.71
CA ARG A 18 24.54 1.95 -14.56
C ARG A 18 24.08 0.69 -13.81
N GLU A 19 24.97 0.08 -13.01
CA GLU A 19 24.62 -1.08 -12.18
C GLU A 19 23.61 -0.69 -11.08
N GLN A 20 23.71 0.51 -10.50
CA GLN A 20 22.74 1.02 -9.52
C GLN A 20 21.36 1.18 -10.16
N LEU A 21 21.26 1.80 -11.34
CA LEU A 21 19.98 1.95 -12.07
C LEU A 21 19.39 0.61 -12.45
N LEU A 22 20.20 -0.33 -12.94
CA LEU A 22 19.77 -1.70 -13.26
C LEU A 22 19.23 -2.41 -12.01
N LEU A 23 19.90 -2.28 -10.88
CA LEU A 23 19.48 -2.88 -9.62
C LEU A 23 18.15 -2.29 -9.14
N ILE A 24 18.00 -0.98 -9.21
CA ILE A 24 16.73 -0.29 -8.87
C ILE A 24 15.61 -0.79 -9.78
N ALA A 25 15.81 -0.81 -11.10
CA ALA A 25 14.81 -1.26 -12.05
C ALA A 25 14.42 -2.73 -11.84
N GLN A 26 15.40 -3.61 -11.60
CA GLN A 26 15.17 -5.04 -11.34
C GLN A 26 14.37 -5.31 -10.06
N LEU A 27 14.53 -4.48 -9.05
CA LEU A 27 13.78 -4.58 -7.79
C LEU A 27 12.41 -3.90 -7.91
N SER A 28 12.33 -2.78 -8.63
CA SER A 28 11.08 -2.05 -8.78
C SER A 28 10.05 -2.77 -9.63
N TRP A 29 10.48 -3.40 -10.74
CA TRP A 29 9.55 -4.01 -11.70
C TRP A 29 8.61 -5.07 -11.07
N PRO A 30 9.10 -6.08 -10.31
CA PRO A 30 8.21 -7.04 -9.67
C PRO A 30 7.32 -6.41 -8.59
N ALA A 31 7.81 -5.36 -7.92
CA ALA A 31 7.03 -4.64 -6.92
C ALA A 31 5.92 -3.81 -7.56
N ILE A 32 6.17 -3.19 -8.72
CA ILE A 32 5.16 -2.48 -9.52
C ILE A 32 4.08 -3.45 -9.99
N LEU A 33 4.47 -4.60 -10.54
CA LEU A 33 3.50 -5.62 -10.96
C LEU A 33 2.63 -6.10 -9.79
N ALA A 34 3.20 -6.27 -8.60
CA ALA A 34 2.44 -6.62 -7.40
C ALA A 34 1.40 -5.56 -7.05
N GLN A 35 1.77 -4.27 -7.13
CA GLN A 35 0.84 -3.17 -6.86
C GLN A 35 -0.27 -3.07 -7.89
N ILE A 36 0.06 -3.21 -9.18
CA ILE A 36 -0.93 -3.24 -10.27
C ILE A 36 -1.89 -4.42 -10.07
N SER A 37 -1.38 -5.61 -9.75
CA SER A 37 -2.21 -6.79 -9.49
C SER A 37 -3.20 -6.55 -8.34
N SER A 38 -2.77 -5.87 -7.27
CA SER A 38 -3.64 -5.52 -6.15
C SER A 38 -4.79 -4.59 -6.57
N VAL A 39 -4.51 -3.61 -7.41
CA VAL A 39 -5.54 -2.70 -7.94
C VAL A 39 -6.50 -3.44 -8.86
N VAL A 40 -5.98 -4.26 -9.77
CA VAL A 40 -6.81 -5.07 -10.68
C VAL A 40 -7.74 -6.00 -9.88
N MET A 41 -7.23 -6.62 -8.81
CA MET A 41 -8.05 -7.43 -7.90
C MET A 41 -9.22 -6.64 -7.32
N GLN A 42 -8.96 -5.44 -6.78
CA GLN A 42 -10.01 -4.58 -6.22
C GLN A 42 -11.07 -4.18 -7.26
N TYR A 43 -10.67 -3.94 -8.51
CA TYR A 43 -11.61 -3.64 -9.60
C TYR A 43 -12.50 -4.83 -9.94
N ILE A 44 -11.91 -6.02 -10.06
CA ILE A 44 -12.65 -7.25 -10.36
C ILE A 44 -13.64 -7.55 -9.25
N ASP A 45 -13.23 -7.44 -7.98
CA ASP A 45 -14.10 -7.65 -6.82
C ASP A 45 -15.28 -6.68 -6.81
N THR A 46 -15.01 -5.40 -7.06
CA THR A 46 -16.06 -4.38 -7.14
C THR A 46 -17.03 -4.68 -8.27
N ALA A 47 -16.54 -5.12 -9.44
CA ALA A 47 -17.38 -5.48 -10.58
C ALA A 47 -18.22 -6.73 -10.29
N MET A 48 -17.66 -7.75 -9.64
CA MET A 48 -18.38 -8.98 -9.28
C MET A 48 -19.47 -8.70 -8.24
N VAL A 49 -19.17 -7.92 -7.20
CA VAL A 49 -20.15 -7.51 -6.19
C VAL A 49 -21.21 -6.58 -6.78
N GLY A 50 -20.84 -5.71 -7.71
CA GLY A 50 -21.78 -4.83 -8.42
C GLY A 50 -22.91 -5.60 -9.15
N GLN A 51 -22.62 -6.82 -9.61
CA GLN A 51 -23.63 -7.69 -10.24
C GLN A 51 -24.69 -8.22 -9.24
N LEU A 52 -24.42 -8.19 -7.94
CA LEU A 52 -25.37 -8.57 -6.89
C LEU A 52 -26.40 -7.45 -6.60
N GLY A 53 -26.18 -6.25 -7.12
CA GLY A 53 -27.05 -5.10 -6.95
C GLY A 53 -26.51 -4.02 -6.02
N SER A 54 -27.26 -2.92 -5.94
CA SER A 54 -26.86 -1.73 -5.20
C SER A 54 -26.73 -1.95 -3.68
N ASN A 55 -27.57 -2.79 -3.09
CA ASN A 55 -27.53 -3.08 -1.65
C ASN A 55 -26.22 -3.82 -1.26
N ALA A 56 -25.77 -4.78 -2.08
CA ALA A 56 -24.50 -5.48 -1.85
C ALA A 56 -23.31 -4.53 -1.90
N SER A 57 -23.25 -3.68 -2.91
CA SER A 57 -22.20 -2.66 -3.05
C SER A 57 -22.23 -1.65 -1.91
N ALA A 58 -23.41 -1.22 -1.46
CA ALA A 58 -23.60 -0.33 -0.34
C ALA A 58 -23.14 -0.97 0.99
N ALA A 59 -23.46 -2.24 1.22
CA ALA A 59 -23.04 -2.97 2.41
C ALA A 59 -21.51 -3.02 2.56
N ILE A 60 -20.79 -3.32 1.48
CA ILE A 60 -19.31 -3.31 1.48
C ILE A 60 -18.77 -1.90 1.63
N GLY A 61 -19.31 -0.93 0.89
CA GLY A 61 -18.88 0.46 0.92
C GLY A 61 -18.92 1.09 2.31
N VAL A 62 -19.97 0.80 3.08
CA VAL A 62 -20.15 1.33 4.45
C VAL A 62 -19.00 0.89 5.38
N VAL A 63 -18.58 -0.37 5.32
CA VAL A 63 -17.53 -0.90 6.21
C VAL A 63 -16.13 -0.77 5.66
N ALA A 64 -15.96 -0.41 4.38
CA ALA A 64 -14.69 -0.35 3.68
C ALA A 64 -13.66 0.56 4.36
N THR A 65 -14.07 1.77 4.76
CA THR A 65 -13.15 2.74 5.41
C THR A 65 -12.61 2.23 6.73
N THR A 66 -13.47 1.57 7.51
CA THR A 66 -13.06 0.95 8.79
C THR A 66 -12.13 -0.23 8.52
N SER A 67 -12.45 -1.07 7.54
CA SER A 67 -11.62 -2.19 7.14
C SER A 67 -10.22 -1.73 6.71
N TRP A 68 -10.14 -0.70 5.89
CA TRP A 68 -8.86 -0.13 5.44
C TRP A 68 -8.03 0.43 6.60
N LEU A 69 -8.67 1.08 7.58
CA LEU A 69 -7.95 1.58 8.76
C LEU A 69 -7.26 0.45 9.54
N PHE A 70 -7.97 -0.65 9.81
CA PHE A 70 -7.37 -1.82 10.48
C PHE A 70 -6.25 -2.44 9.64
N GLY A 71 -6.45 -2.56 8.33
CA GLY A 71 -5.45 -3.05 7.39
C GLY A 71 -4.20 -2.18 7.34
N ASP A 72 -4.36 -0.89 7.21
CA ASP A 72 -3.25 0.07 7.14
C ASP A 72 -2.41 0.08 8.42
N LEU A 73 -3.03 -0.05 9.59
CA LEU A 73 -2.32 -0.16 10.87
C LEU A 73 -1.48 -1.45 10.95
N CYS A 74 -2.05 -2.57 10.46
CA CYS A 74 -1.33 -3.83 10.38
C CYS A 74 -0.12 -3.73 9.44
N ILE A 75 -0.28 -3.14 8.25
CA ILE A 75 0.81 -2.91 7.29
C ILE A 75 1.89 -2.02 7.90
N ALA A 76 1.50 -0.91 8.51
CA ALA A 76 2.42 0.07 9.07
C ALA A 76 3.33 -0.51 10.16
N LEU A 77 2.80 -1.40 11.00
CA LEU A 77 3.60 -2.08 12.02
C LEU A 77 4.74 -2.90 11.42
N THR A 78 4.53 -3.57 10.28
CA THR A 78 5.56 -4.41 9.66
C THR A 78 6.75 -3.62 9.15
N ILE A 79 6.58 -2.34 8.81
CA ILE A 79 7.60 -1.52 8.16
C ILE A 79 8.85 -1.39 9.02
N GLY A 80 8.70 -1.15 10.34
CA GLY A 80 9.84 -1.02 11.24
C GLY A 80 10.69 -2.29 11.33
N PHE A 81 10.04 -3.45 11.35
CA PHE A 81 10.74 -4.74 11.35
C PHE A 81 11.40 -5.01 9.99
N ASN A 82 10.73 -4.73 8.89
CA ASN A 82 11.28 -4.89 7.55
C ASN A 82 12.54 -4.02 7.35
N VAL A 83 12.51 -2.78 7.79
CA VAL A 83 13.66 -1.86 7.74
C VAL A 83 14.81 -2.37 8.63
N ALA A 84 14.52 -2.79 9.85
CA ALA A 84 15.53 -3.31 10.75
C ALA A 84 16.21 -4.59 10.21
N VAL A 85 15.44 -5.48 9.56
CA VAL A 85 15.99 -6.66 8.87
C VAL A 85 16.82 -6.27 7.66
N ALA A 86 16.38 -5.31 6.84
CA ALA A 86 17.15 -4.84 5.70
C ALA A 86 18.50 -4.26 6.13
N GLN A 87 18.53 -3.46 7.21
CA GLN A 87 19.75 -2.92 7.77
C GLN A 87 20.66 -4.01 8.36
N ALA A 88 20.11 -5.01 9.06
CA ALA A 88 20.89 -6.12 9.60
C ALA A 88 21.52 -6.97 8.48
N LEU A 89 20.79 -7.23 7.38
CA LEU A 89 21.30 -7.94 6.21
C LEU A 89 22.37 -7.12 5.48
N GLY A 90 22.18 -5.81 5.36
CA GLY A 90 23.19 -4.91 4.80
C GLY A 90 24.50 -4.93 5.59
N ALA A 91 24.41 -5.03 6.92
CA ALA A 91 25.55 -5.19 7.84
C ALA A 91 26.14 -6.62 7.84
N ARG A 92 25.65 -7.54 7.04
CA ARG A 92 26.00 -8.98 7.02
C ARG A 92 25.76 -9.72 8.35
N GLN A 93 24.86 -9.21 9.18
CA GLN A 93 24.48 -9.78 10.46
C GLN A 93 23.23 -10.67 10.32
N SER A 94 23.35 -11.80 9.57
CA SER A 94 22.21 -12.68 9.27
C SER A 94 21.57 -13.27 10.54
N GLU A 95 22.33 -13.53 11.59
CA GLU A 95 21.78 -13.99 12.89
C GLU A 95 20.88 -12.96 13.53
N LYS A 96 21.32 -11.70 13.52
CA LYS A 96 20.53 -10.57 14.04
C LYS A 96 19.28 -10.35 13.18
N ALA A 97 19.37 -10.49 11.87
CA ALA A 97 18.23 -10.41 10.96
C ALA A 97 17.19 -11.49 11.28
N ARG A 98 17.62 -12.75 11.50
CA ARG A 98 16.72 -13.85 11.89
C ARG A 98 16.12 -13.66 13.30
N SER A 99 16.88 -13.10 14.24
CA SER A 99 16.36 -12.74 15.57
C SER A 99 15.25 -11.69 15.46
N ILE A 100 15.48 -10.61 14.67
CA ILE A 100 14.47 -9.57 14.41
C ILE A 100 13.26 -10.15 13.69
N MET A 101 13.45 -11.07 12.73
CA MET A 101 12.36 -11.76 12.04
C MET A 101 11.47 -12.53 13.02
N LYS A 102 12.07 -13.33 13.94
CA LYS A 102 11.32 -14.07 14.96
C LYS A 102 10.54 -13.14 15.90
N LEU A 103 11.15 -12.01 16.28
CA LEU A 103 10.49 -10.96 17.07
C LEU A 103 9.34 -10.33 16.30
N ALA A 104 9.51 -10.08 15.01
CA ALA A 104 8.49 -9.54 14.13
C ALA A 104 7.26 -10.46 14.04
N PHE A 105 7.46 -11.78 13.88
CA PHE A 105 6.36 -12.74 13.91
C PHE A 105 5.58 -12.65 15.21
N LEU A 106 6.27 -12.65 16.36
CA LEU A 106 5.62 -12.58 17.67
C LEU A 106 4.81 -11.29 17.82
N VAL A 107 5.43 -10.13 17.57
CA VAL A 107 4.82 -8.82 17.81
C VAL A 107 3.71 -8.53 16.80
N CYS A 108 3.93 -8.80 15.52
CA CYS A 108 2.93 -8.54 14.48
C CYS A 108 1.73 -9.46 14.62
N MET A 109 1.93 -10.74 14.97
CA MET A 109 0.83 -11.66 15.22
C MET A 109 0.04 -11.28 16.48
N ALA A 110 0.72 -10.97 17.57
CA ALA A 110 0.05 -10.48 18.78
C ALA A 110 -0.77 -9.22 18.49
N PHE A 111 -0.21 -8.27 17.75
CA PHE A 111 -0.91 -7.05 17.36
C PHE A 111 -2.13 -7.33 16.49
N SER A 112 -2.01 -8.20 15.47
CA SER A 112 -3.13 -8.54 14.60
C SER A 112 -4.26 -9.26 15.35
N LEU A 113 -3.92 -10.09 16.34
CA LEU A 113 -4.91 -10.74 17.21
C LEU A 113 -5.63 -9.73 18.11
N VAL A 114 -4.90 -8.74 18.65
CA VAL A 114 -5.51 -7.64 19.41
C VAL A 114 -6.43 -6.81 18.52
N MET A 115 -5.99 -6.43 17.31
CA MET A 115 -6.81 -5.71 16.34
C MET A 115 -8.05 -6.53 15.95
N MET A 116 -7.89 -7.83 15.73
CA MET A 116 -9.00 -8.74 15.46
C MET A 116 -9.99 -8.76 16.63
N ALA A 117 -9.52 -8.88 17.86
CA ALA A 117 -10.40 -8.88 19.04
C ALA A 117 -11.19 -7.57 19.19
N ILE A 118 -10.54 -6.41 19.00
CA ILE A 118 -11.19 -5.10 19.02
C ILE A 118 -12.24 -5.03 17.90
N ALA A 119 -11.88 -5.41 16.68
CA ALA A 119 -12.76 -5.35 15.52
C ALA A 119 -13.94 -6.33 15.64
N LEU A 120 -13.76 -7.51 16.22
CA LEU A 120 -14.85 -8.44 16.55
C LEU A 120 -15.85 -7.81 17.52
N GLY A 121 -15.37 -7.08 18.53
CA GLY A 121 -16.22 -6.40 19.51
C GLY A 121 -17.13 -5.32 18.90
N ILE A 122 -16.72 -4.72 17.79
CA ILE A 122 -17.49 -3.65 17.13
C ILE A 122 -18.33 -4.15 15.94
N THR A 123 -18.08 -5.38 15.45
CA THR A 123 -18.68 -5.93 14.20
C THR A 123 -20.20 -5.80 14.17
N GLY A 124 -20.89 -6.17 15.23
CA GLY A 124 -22.36 -6.16 15.27
C GLY A 124 -22.98 -4.77 15.31
N ASN A 125 -22.26 -3.77 15.83
CA ASN A 125 -22.74 -2.40 15.99
C ASN A 125 -22.22 -1.45 14.91
N LEU A 126 -21.19 -1.84 14.17
CA LEU A 126 -20.50 -0.97 13.20
C LEU A 126 -21.44 -0.37 12.15
N PRO A 127 -22.33 -1.13 11.48
CA PRO A 127 -23.24 -0.54 10.49
C PRO A 127 -24.21 0.47 11.11
N ARG A 128 -24.62 0.24 12.37
CA ARG A 128 -25.49 1.16 13.11
C ARG A 128 -24.78 2.46 13.44
N TRP A 129 -23.55 2.40 13.90
CA TRP A 129 -22.73 3.59 14.19
C TRP A 129 -22.45 4.41 12.95
N LEU A 130 -22.29 3.74 11.81
CA LEU A 130 -22.11 4.39 10.51
C LEU A 130 -23.42 4.85 9.87
N ARG A 131 -24.56 4.73 10.58
CA ARG A 131 -25.89 5.13 10.12
C ARG A 131 -26.30 4.50 8.79
N ALA A 132 -25.90 3.24 8.56
CA ALA A 132 -26.31 2.48 7.41
C ALA A 132 -27.81 2.15 7.45
N ASP A 133 -28.38 1.90 6.25
CA ASP A 133 -29.75 1.43 6.16
C ASP A 133 -29.90 0.07 6.85
N PRO A 134 -30.98 -0.18 7.65
CA PRO A 134 -31.23 -1.46 8.28
C PRO A 134 -31.26 -2.65 7.34
N ALA A 135 -31.62 -2.45 6.07
CA ALA A 135 -31.69 -3.47 5.05
C ALA A 135 -30.32 -4.11 4.73
N ILE A 136 -29.22 -3.38 4.97
CA ILE A 136 -27.85 -3.86 4.65
C ILE A 136 -27.02 -4.21 5.87
N TRP A 137 -27.55 -4.09 7.09
CA TRP A 137 -26.77 -4.33 8.32
C TRP A 137 -26.21 -5.75 8.41
N GLN A 138 -27.01 -6.74 8.04
CA GLN A 138 -26.61 -8.14 8.11
C GLN A 138 -25.44 -8.43 7.15
N ASP A 139 -25.56 -7.99 5.90
CA ASP A 139 -24.52 -8.19 4.88
C ASP A 139 -23.24 -7.44 5.23
N ALA A 140 -23.35 -6.17 5.68
CA ALA A 140 -22.23 -5.36 6.10
C ALA A 140 -21.49 -5.97 7.30
N SER A 141 -22.23 -6.45 8.31
CA SER A 141 -21.64 -7.11 9.48
C SER A 141 -21.00 -8.46 9.12
N ALA A 142 -21.63 -9.25 8.24
CA ALA A 142 -21.09 -10.53 7.79
C ALA A 142 -19.80 -10.34 6.97
N TYR A 143 -19.77 -9.36 6.05
CA TYR A 143 -18.59 -9.00 5.29
C TYR A 143 -17.44 -8.57 6.22
N PHE A 144 -17.72 -7.66 7.15
CA PHE A 144 -16.73 -7.15 8.09
C PHE A 144 -16.20 -8.23 9.03
N LEU A 145 -17.07 -9.16 9.47
CA LEU A 145 -16.66 -10.28 10.31
C LEU A 145 -15.60 -11.15 9.63
N VAL A 146 -15.84 -11.54 8.37
CA VAL A 146 -14.88 -12.38 7.62
C VAL A 146 -13.58 -11.61 7.36
N TYR A 147 -13.67 -10.31 7.02
CA TYR A 147 -12.49 -9.45 6.89
C TYR A 147 -11.68 -9.43 8.18
N VAL A 148 -12.32 -9.25 9.33
CA VAL A 148 -11.66 -9.21 10.65
C VAL A 148 -10.97 -10.53 10.97
N LEU A 149 -11.61 -11.66 10.68
CA LEU A 149 -11.01 -13.00 10.85
C LEU A 149 -9.80 -13.22 9.92
N SER A 150 -9.74 -12.55 8.79
CA SER A 150 -8.61 -12.62 7.85
C SER A 150 -7.42 -11.74 8.25
N LEU A 151 -7.56 -10.80 9.20
CA LEU A 151 -6.50 -9.86 9.60
C LEU A 151 -5.16 -10.54 9.97
N PRO A 152 -5.11 -11.63 10.72
CA PRO A 152 -3.84 -12.31 11.03
C PRO A 152 -3.14 -12.84 9.77
N PHE A 153 -3.89 -13.35 8.80
CA PHE A 153 -3.34 -13.85 7.53
C PHE A 153 -2.86 -12.71 6.64
N MET A 154 -3.62 -11.60 6.59
CA MET A 154 -3.18 -10.38 5.91
C MET A 154 -1.90 -9.84 6.55
N GLN A 155 -1.80 -9.85 7.88
CA GLN A 155 -0.59 -9.47 8.61
C GLN A 155 0.60 -10.36 8.21
N LEU A 156 0.42 -11.69 8.12
CA LEU A 156 1.45 -12.62 7.66
C LEU A 156 1.89 -12.32 6.22
N ASN A 157 0.96 -12.08 5.31
CA ASN A 157 1.27 -11.71 3.93
C ASN A 157 2.15 -10.47 3.86
N ASN A 158 1.77 -9.40 4.58
CA ASN A 158 2.52 -8.15 4.60
C ASN A 158 3.90 -8.32 5.26
N LEU A 159 3.97 -9.06 6.37
CA LEU A 159 5.22 -9.32 7.08
C LEU A 159 6.16 -10.18 6.23
N CYS A 160 5.73 -11.36 5.79
CA CYS A 160 6.57 -12.28 5.03
C CYS A 160 6.98 -11.70 3.68
N GLY A 161 6.05 -11.04 2.98
CA GLY A 161 6.34 -10.32 1.75
C GLY A 161 7.33 -9.18 1.96
N GLY A 162 7.18 -8.41 3.03
CA GLY A 162 8.10 -7.34 3.42
C GLY A 162 9.49 -7.84 3.78
N LEU A 163 9.60 -8.91 4.55
CA LEU A 163 10.87 -9.54 4.93
C LEU A 163 11.62 -10.13 3.72
N LEU A 164 10.91 -10.77 2.79
CA LEU A 164 11.50 -11.24 1.54
C LEU A 164 12.01 -10.08 0.68
N ARG A 165 11.25 -8.98 0.59
CA ARG A 165 11.70 -7.75 -0.07
C ARG A 165 12.94 -7.18 0.60
N SER A 166 12.98 -7.14 1.93
CA SER A 166 14.14 -6.67 2.70
C SER A 166 15.41 -7.49 2.45
N ALA A 167 15.25 -8.78 2.15
CA ALA A 167 16.32 -9.67 1.70
C ALA A 167 16.67 -9.50 0.20
N GLY A 168 16.01 -8.59 -0.51
CA GLY A 168 16.22 -8.34 -1.94
C GLY A 168 15.45 -9.26 -2.88
N ASN A 169 14.60 -10.14 -2.35
CA ASN A 169 13.75 -10.99 -3.17
C ASN A 169 12.40 -10.30 -3.42
N MET A 170 12.34 -9.48 -4.48
CA MET A 170 11.09 -8.82 -4.91
C MET A 170 10.21 -9.73 -5.77
N LYS A 171 10.80 -10.73 -6.45
CA LYS A 171 10.10 -11.61 -7.40
C LYS A 171 9.07 -12.50 -6.70
N THR A 172 9.46 -13.14 -5.61
CA THR A 172 8.58 -14.07 -4.90
C THR A 172 7.33 -13.39 -4.36
N PRO A 173 7.39 -12.28 -3.61
CA PRO A 173 6.18 -11.56 -3.18
C PRO A 173 5.36 -11.04 -4.36
N GLY A 174 6.02 -10.59 -5.45
CA GLY A 174 5.34 -10.13 -6.66
C GLY A 174 4.51 -11.23 -7.34
N ILE A 175 5.11 -12.41 -7.53
CA ILE A 175 4.41 -13.58 -8.11
C ILE A 175 3.29 -14.03 -7.18
N CYS A 176 3.53 -14.11 -5.86
CA CYS A 176 2.51 -14.50 -4.89
C CYS A 176 1.31 -13.54 -4.91
N MET A 177 1.55 -12.23 -5.10
CA MET A 177 0.47 -11.25 -5.21
C MET A 177 -0.36 -11.45 -6.47
N ALA A 178 0.29 -11.72 -7.62
CA ALA A 178 -0.42 -12.04 -8.86
C ALA A 178 -1.23 -13.35 -8.75
N VAL A 179 -0.66 -14.37 -8.10
CA VAL A 179 -1.37 -15.64 -7.82
C VAL A 179 -2.53 -15.40 -6.85
N MET A 180 -2.37 -14.53 -5.84
CA MET A 180 -3.44 -14.16 -4.91
C MET A 180 -4.61 -13.52 -5.66
N CYS A 181 -4.33 -12.60 -6.58
CA CYS A 181 -5.35 -11.99 -7.44
C CYS A 181 -6.12 -13.05 -8.25
N LEU A 182 -5.41 -14.00 -8.86
CA LEU A 182 -6.05 -15.07 -9.62
C LEU A 182 -6.91 -15.99 -8.74
N LEU A 183 -6.40 -16.38 -7.58
CA LEU A 183 -7.13 -17.22 -6.63
C LEU A 183 -8.38 -16.51 -6.10
N ASP A 184 -8.26 -15.20 -5.83
CA ASP A 184 -9.38 -14.40 -5.36
C ASP A 184 -10.51 -14.35 -6.39
N VAL A 185 -10.19 -14.09 -7.66
CA VAL A 185 -11.17 -14.12 -8.75
C VAL A 185 -11.85 -15.49 -8.86
N VAL A 186 -11.07 -16.57 -8.76
CA VAL A 186 -11.60 -17.93 -8.84
C VAL A 186 -12.53 -18.23 -7.64
N PHE A 187 -12.08 -17.96 -6.42
CA PHE A 187 -12.88 -18.19 -5.22
C PHE A 187 -14.15 -17.32 -5.22
N ASN A 188 -14.05 -16.06 -5.62
CA ASN A 188 -15.17 -15.15 -5.73
C ASN A 188 -16.19 -15.67 -6.77
N ALA A 189 -15.74 -16.18 -7.92
CA ALA A 189 -16.61 -16.77 -8.93
C ALA A 189 -17.44 -17.96 -8.38
N PHE A 190 -16.81 -18.81 -7.57
CA PHE A 190 -17.50 -19.94 -6.96
C PHE A 190 -18.39 -19.57 -5.76
N LEU A 191 -17.97 -18.61 -4.95
CA LEU A 191 -18.64 -18.31 -3.68
C LEU A 191 -19.74 -17.26 -3.82
N ILE A 192 -19.58 -16.25 -4.68
CA ILE A 192 -20.53 -15.16 -4.84
C ILE A 192 -21.80 -15.62 -5.56
N PHE A 193 -21.63 -16.32 -6.69
CA PHE A 193 -22.74 -16.62 -7.59
C PHE A 193 -23.36 -17.97 -7.33
N PRO A 194 -24.72 -18.12 -7.51
CA PRO A 194 -25.37 -19.42 -7.43
C PRO A 194 -25.01 -20.29 -8.64
N SER A 195 -25.17 -21.60 -8.46
CA SER A 195 -24.92 -22.61 -9.51
C SER A 195 -25.69 -22.30 -10.79
N GLY A 196 -24.98 -22.34 -11.93
CA GLY A 196 -25.58 -22.12 -13.24
C GLY A 196 -25.62 -20.67 -13.72
N THR A 197 -25.24 -19.68 -12.89
CA THR A 197 -25.21 -18.25 -13.25
C THR A 197 -23.98 -17.91 -14.10
N LEU A 198 -22.82 -18.47 -13.75
CA LEU A 198 -21.59 -18.26 -14.48
C LEU A 198 -21.36 -19.34 -15.55
N ARG A 199 -21.24 -18.90 -16.80
CA ARG A 199 -20.82 -19.74 -17.94
C ARG A 199 -19.45 -19.27 -18.42
N VAL A 200 -18.44 -20.11 -18.21
CA VAL A 200 -17.09 -19.88 -18.74
C VAL A 200 -16.79 -20.91 -19.80
N LEU A 201 -16.49 -20.49 -21.02
CA LEU A 201 -16.20 -21.37 -22.17
C LEU A 201 -17.29 -22.43 -22.43
N GLY A 202 -18.57 -22.09 -22.19
CA GLY A 202 -19.70 -22.99 -22.42
C GLY A 202 -19.98 -23.99 -21.30
N VAL A 203 -19.17 -24.03 -20.23
CA VAL A 203 -19.37 -24.85 -19.05
C VAL A 203 -20.04 -24.04 -17.95
N THR A 204 -21.13 -24.54 -17.40
CA THR A 204 -21.79 -23.96 -16.22
C THR A 204 -20.98 -24.32 -14.98
N LEU A 205 -20.47 -23.30 -14.26
CA LEU A 205 -19.72 -23.53 -13.03
C LEU A 205 -20.69 -23.75 -11.85
N PRO A 206 -20.37 -24.71 -10.94
CA PRO A 206 -21.08 -24.81 -9.67
C PRO A 206 -20.77 -23.56 -8.82
N GLY A 207 -21.75 -23.05 -8.10
CA GLY A 207 -21.57 -21.90 -7.23
C GLY A 207 -22.38 -22.05 -5.94
N PHE A 208 -21.91 -21.41 -4.87
CA PHE A 208 -22.55 -21.49 -3.55
C PHE A 208 -23.61 -20.41 -3.32
N GLY A 209 -23.59 -19.32 -4.11
CA GLY A 209 -24.60 -18.26 -4.01
C GLY A 209 -24.58 -17.47 -2.70
N LEU A 210 -23.42 -17.32 -2.07
CA LEU A 210 -23.28 -16.65 -0.77
C LEU A 210 -23.30 -15.11 -0.88
N GLY A 211 -23.35 -14.54 -2.09
CA GLY A 211 -23.44 -13.11 -2.30
C GLY A 211 -22.30 -12.33 -1.65
N VAL A 212 -22.63 -11.31 -0.83
CA VAL A 212 -21.66 -10.44 -0.14
C VAL A 212 -20.74 -11.23 0.79
N LEU A 213 -21.25 -12.22 1.51
CA LEU A 213 -20.46 -13.11 2.35
C LEU A 213 -19.45 -13.91 1.50
N GLY A 214 -19.88 -14.37 0.31
CA GLY A 214 -19.01 -15.07 -0.63
C GLY A 214 -17.82 -14.23 -1.08
N ALA A 215 -18.02 -12.94 -1.34
CA ALA A 215 -16.96 -12.03 -1.72
C ALA A 215 -15.88 -11.89 -0.62
N SER A 216 -16.30 -11.69 0.62
CA SER A 216 -15.34 -11.60 1.73
C SER A 216 -14.62 -12.92 2.00
N MET A 217 -15.31 -14.05 1.86
CA MET A 217 -14.71 -15.39 2.02
C MET A 217 -13.71 -15.71 0.92
N GLY A 218 -13.99 -15.35 -0.33
CA GLY A 218 -13.06 -15.55 -1.45
C GLY A 218 -11.74 -14.82 -1.23
N THR A 219 -11.83 -13.55 -0.87
CA THR A 219 -10.64 -12.73 -0.53
C THR A 219 -9.90 -13.29 0.69
N ALA A 220 -10.63 -13.70 1.74
CA ALA A 220 -10.00 -14.28 2.93
C ALA A 220 -9.28 -15.59 2.62
N LEU A 221 -9.88 -16.49 1.83
CA LEU A 221 -9.27 -17.76 1.45
C LEU A 221 -8.02 -17.56 0.59
N SER A 222 -8.05 -16.65 -0.38
CA SER A 222 -6.86 -16.32 -1.19
C SER A 222 -5.72 -15.78 -0.32
N GLN A 223 -6.04 -14.94 0.67
CA GLN A 223 -5.06 -14.44 1.64
C GLN A 223 -4.48 -15.57 2.51
N VAL A 224 -5.29 -16.51 2.98
CA VAL A 224 -4.82 -17.66 3.77
C VAL A 224 -3.85 -18.52 2.97
N VAL A 225 -4.19 -18.87 1.72
CA VAL A 225 -3.32 -19.68 0.85
C VAL A 225 -1.98 -19.00 0.65
N ILE A 226 -1.97 -17.71 0.31
CA ILE A 226 -0.73 -16.98 0.08
C ILE A 226 0.06 -16.74 1.37
N ALA A 227 -0.61 -16.54 2.50
CA ALA A 227 0.06 -16.43 3.80
C ALA A 227 0.85 -17.70 4.13
N VAL A 228 0.26 -18.87 3.92
CA VAL A 228 0.93 -20.17 4.12
C VAL A 228 2.12 -20.31 3.16
N VAL A 229 1.93 -20.02 1.88
CA VAL A 229 2.98 -20.12 0.85
C VAL A 229 4.15 -19.18 1.15
N LEU A 230 3.88 -17.89 1.42
CA LEU A 230 4.93 -16.91 1.73
C LEU A 230 5.68 -17.25 3.03
N THR A 231 4.95 -17.70 4.05
CA THR A 231 5.56 -18.13 5.32
C THR A 231 6.46 -19.35 5.11
N TYR A 232 6.01 -20.34 4.34
CA TYR A 232 6.82 -21.50 3.98
C TYR A 232 8.10 -21.09 3.23
N ILE A 233 7.97 -20.24 2.20
CA ILE A 233 9.12 -19.79 1.40
C ILE A 233 10.11 -19.01 2.28
N LEU A 234 9.60 -18.12 3.15
CA LEU A 234 10.44 -17.33 4.05
C LEU A 234 11.21 -18.20 5.03
N LEU A 235 10.52 -19.12 5.72
CA LEU A 235 11.08 -19.89 6.83
C LEU A 235 11.93 -21.08 6.37
N VAL A 236 11.68 -21.63 5.17
CA VAL A 236 12.33 -22.86 4.68
C VAL A 236 13.25 -22.60 3.51
N ARG A 237 12.83 -21.78 2.53
CA ARG A 237 13.56 -21.60 1.26
C ARG A 237 14.41 -20.34 1.16
N SER A 238 14.23 -19.38 2.05
CA SER A 238 14.99 -18.11 2.00
C SER A 238 16.47 -18.37 2.30
N PRO A 239 17.42 -17.91 1.46
CA PRO A 239 18.85 -18.16 1.68
C PRO A 239 19.37 -17.55 3.00
N GLU A 240 18.87 -16.40 3.40
CA GLU A 240 19.39 -15.61 4.52
C GLU A 240 18.49 -15.64 5.77
N LEU A 241 17.18 -15.82 5.57
CA LEU A 241 16.17 -15.73 6.63
C LEU A 241 15.56 -17.08 7.04
N HIS A 242 16.00 -18.22 6.44
CA HIS A 242 15.47 -19.52 6.84
C HIS A 242 15.77 -19.85 8.31
N LEU A 243 14.85 -20.56 8.94
CA LEU A 243 15.02 -20.99 10.33
C LEU A 243 16.11 -22.07 10.44
N ARG A 244 17.08 -21.85 11.30
CA ARG A 244 18.09 -22.86 11.64
C ARG A 244 17.74 -23.56 12.95
N ARG A 245 17.84 -24.88 12.97
CA ARG A 245 17.63 -25.68 14.20
C ARG A 245 18.70 -25.30 15.22
N GLY A 246 18.28 -25.06 16.48
CA GLY A 246 19.18 -24.75 17.58
C GLY A 246 19.52 -23.27 17.79
N GLU A 247 19.12 -22.39 16.90
CA GLU A 247 19.32 -20.94 17.04
C GLU A 247 18.35 -20.37 18.09
N LYS A 248 18.85 -20.04 19.29
CA LYS A 248 18.05 -19.41 20.34
C LYS A 248 17.68 -17.99 19.90
N ALA A 249 16.40 -17.67 19.94
CA ALA A 249 15.93 -16.30 19.74
C ALA A 249 16.31 -15.45 20.96
N ARG A 250 17.30 -14.57 20.78
CA ARG A 250 17.67 -13.58 21.80
C ARG A 250 16.98 -12.26 21.47
N PHE A 251 15.84 -12.04 22.08
CA PHE A 251 15.12 -10.78 21.95
C PHE A 251 15.68 -9.76 22.95
N THR A 252 16.02 -8.57 22.46
CA THR A 252 16.39 -7.45 23.31
C THR A 252 15.30 -6.38 23.26
N ALA A 253 15.00 -5.80 24.43
CA ALA A 253 14.06 -4.68 24.52
C ALA A 253 14.49 -3.51 23.61
N ALA A 254 15.80 -3.32 23.41
CA ALA A 254 16.36 -2.31 22.51
C ALA A 254 15.97 -2.56 21.05
N GLN A 255 16.00 -3.81 20.59
CA GLN A 255 15.57 -4.17 19.23
C GLN A 255 14.07 -3.87 19.02
N LEU A 256 13.23 -4.27 19.98
CA LEU A 256 11.80 -3.99 19.94
C LEU A 256 11.54 -2.47 19.91
N LYS A 257 12.15 -1.72 20.84
CA LYS A 257 12.03 -0.26 20.91
C LYS A 257 12.43 0.39 19.59
N ARG A 258 13.52 -0.05 18.97
CA ARG A 258 13.97 0.45 17.66
C ARG A 258 12.95 0.16 16.55
N CYS A 259 12.44 -1.07 16.44
CA CYS A 259 11.44 -1.41 15.44
C CYS A 259 10.16 -0.58 15.64
N LEU A 260 9.68 -0.47 16.88
CA LEU A 260 8.49 0.32 17.20
C LEU A 260 8.69 1.82 16.97
N SER A 261 9.88 2.37 17.24
CA SER A 261 10.17 3.79 16.96
C SER A 261 10.15 4.13 15.46
N ILE A 262 10.33 3.15 14.58
CA ILE A 262 10.18 3.29 13.13
C ILE A 262 8.72 3.07 12.73
N SER A 263 8.05 2.05 13.28
CA SER A 263 6.66 1.72 12.92
C SER A 263 5.64 2.74 13.43
N ALA A 264 5.80 3.26 14.65
CA ALA A 264 4.82 4.15 15.27
C ALA A 264 4.56 5.44 14.46
N PRO A 265 5.58 6.17 13.95
CA PRO A 265 5.32 7.31 13.08
C PRO A 265 4.62 6.90 11.78
N VAL A 266 4.92 5.73 11.21
CA VAL A 266 4.24 5.25 9.99
C VAL A 266 2.77 4.94 10.28
N MET A 267 2.46 4.34 11.42
CA MET A 267 1.07 4.15 11.86
C MET A 267 0.34 5.48 12.02
N GLY A 268 0.98 6.47 12.64
CA GLY A 268 0.48 7.84 12.75
C GLY A 268 0.24 8.48 11.37
N GLU A 269 1.20 8.34 10.44
CA GLU A 269 1.09 8.82 9.06
C GLU A 269 -0.13 8.21 8.35
N ARG A 270 -0.33 6.88 8.43
CA ARG A 270 -1.49 6.21 7.83
C ARG A 270 -2.81 6.69 8.41
N THR A 271 -2.89 6.84 9.72
CA THR A 271 -4.08 7.38 10.39
C THR A 271 -4.38 8.82 9.93
N ILE A 272 -3.37 9.67 9.88
CA ILE A 272 -3.48 11.06 9.41
C ILE A 272 -3.99 11.13 7.97
N LEU A 273 -3.42 10.32 7.07
CA LEU A 273 -3.81 10.27 5.67
C LEU A 273 -5.26 9.78 5.50
N SER A 274 -5.65 8.72 6.21
CA SER A 274 -7.01 8.17 6.16
C SER A 274 -8.04 9.16 6.69
N THR A 275 -7.75 9.83 7.81
CA THR A 275 -8.64 10.85 8.38
C THR A 275 -8.77 12.06 7.45
N ALA A 276 -7.69 12.54 6.84
CA ALA A 276 -7.73 13.65 5.89
C ALA A 276 -8.55 13.30 4.63
N ARG A 277 -8.47 12.06 4.15
CA ARG A 277 -9.32 11.56 3.04
C ARG A 277 -10.80 11.60 3.43
N MET A 278 -11.16 11.14 4.63
CA MET A 278 -12.54 11.19 5.12
C MET A 278 -13.08 12.63 5.18
N VAL A 279 -12.27 13.57 5.69
CA VAL A 279 -12.64 15.00 5.75
C VAL A 279 -12.80 15.57 4.34
N THR A 280 -11.90 15.25 3.40
CA THR A 280 -12.01 15.69 2.00
C THR A 280 -13.30 15.15 1.35
N THR A 281 -13.64 13.88 1.59
CA THR A 281 -14.90 13.30 1.10
C THR A 281 -16.12 14.00 1.71
N ALA A 282 -16.08 14.36 2.99
CA ALA A 282 -17.14 15.13 3.65
C ALA A 282 -17.29 16.55 3.08
N ILE A 283 -16.22 17.16 2.58
CA ILE A 283 -16.26 18.45 1.87
C ILE A 283 -16.90 18.30 0.46
N VAL A 284 -16.64 17.16 -0.22
CA VAL A 284 -17.18 16.91 -1.56
C VAL A 284 -18.66 16.51 -1.54
N ALA A 285 -19.11 15.76 -0.55
CA ALA A 285 -20.47 15.24 -0.47
C ALA A 285 -21.57 16.31 -0.66
N PRO A 286 -21.50 17.52 -0.05
CA PRO A 286 -22.50 18.57 -0.23
C PRO A 286 -22.52 19.21 -1.62
N LEU A 287 -21.50 18.97 -2.45
CA LEU A 287 -21.41 19.53 -3.82
C LEU A 287 -22.36 18.84 -4.81
N GLY A 288 -23.05 17.79 -4.39
CA GLY A 288 -24.06 17.08 -5.16
C GLY A 288 -23.60 15.75 -5.76
N ILE A 289 -24.55 15.03 -6.37
CA ILE A 289 -24.35 13.65 -6.85
C ILE A 289 -23.33 13.60 -7.98
N ILE A 290 -23.41 14.55 -8.92
CA ILE A 290 -22.49 14.64 -10.09
C ILE A 290 -21.03 14.81 -9.59
N ALA A 291 -20.81 15.74 -8.64
CA ALA A 291 -19.49 15.99 -8.08
C ALA A 291 -18.96 14.77 -7.31
N THR A 292 -19.80 14.10 -6.52
CA THR A 292 -19.41 12.91 -5.77
C THR A 292 -19.07 11.75 -6.68
N ALA A 293 -19.84 11.52 -7.73
CA ALA A 293 -19.57 10.48 -8.73
C ALA A 293 -18.27 10.76 -9.50
N ALA A 294 -18.11 11.99 -10.02
CA ALA A 294 -16.90 12.42 -10.71
C ALA A 294 -15.64 12.28 -9.84
N ASN A 295 -15.74 12.66 -8.56
CA ASN A 295 -14.64 12.51 -7.61
C ASN A 295 -14.25 11.04 -7.40
N SER A 296 -15.23 10.15 -7.24
CA SER A 296 -14.97 8.72 -7.04
C SER A 296 -14.29 8.08 -8.25
N PHE A 297 -14.77 8.39 -9.46
CA PHE A 297 -14.17 7.87 -10.69
C PHE A 297 -12.78 8.45 -10.94
N ALA A 298 -12.57 9.73 -10.67
CA ALA A 298 -11.27 10.37 -10.82
C ALA A 298 -10.24 9.80 -9.84
N ILE A 299 -10.55 9.61 -8.55
CA ILE A 299 -9.67 8.95 -7.57
C ILE A 299 -9.32 7.53 -8.00
N THR A 300 -10.27 6.83 -8.56
CA THR A 300 -10.08 5.48 -9.07
C THR A 300 -9.10 5.46 -10.24
N ALA A 301 -9.27 6.35 -11.21
CA ALA A 301 -8.39 6.49 -12.36
C ALA A 301 -6.96 6.92 -11.95
N GLU A 302 -6.83 7.88 -11.04
CA GLU A 302 -5.57 8.36 -10.47
C GLU A 302 -4.80 7.22 -9.76
N SER A 303 -5.50 6.30 -9.10
CA SER A 303 -4.85 5.20 -8.37
C SER A 303 -3.96 4.33 -9.24
N LEU A 304 -4.29 4.14 -10.52
CA LEU A 304 -3.47 3.41 -11.48
C LEU A 304 -2.13 4.11 -11.76
N CYS A 305 -2.11 5.45 -11.69
CA CYS A 305 -0.91 6.23 -11.89
C CYS A 305 0.07 6.06 -10.73
N TYR A 306 -0.33 6.39 -9.52
CA TYR A 306 0.58 6.43 -8.38
C TYR A 306 0.96 5.06 -7.81
N MET A 307 0.24 3.99 -8.11
CA MET A 307 0.60 2.63 -7.69
C MET A 307 1.98 2.19 -8.22
N SER A 308 2.37 2.69 -9.37
CA SER A 308 3.70 2.46 -9.92
C SER A 308 4.80 3.03 -9.02
N ALA A 309 4.60 4.22 -8.46
CA ALA A 309 5.55 4.86 -7.54
C ALA A 309 5.70 4.09 -6.22
N PHE A 310 4.63 3.45 -5.71
CA PHE A 310 4.73 2.57 -4.53
C PHE A 310 5.62 1.34 -4.77
N GLY A 311 5.66 0.82 -6.00
CA GLY A 311 6.60 -0.23 -6.36
C GLY A 311 8.05 0.23 -6.28
N VAL A 312 8.36 1.43 -6.77
CA VAL A 312 9.70 2.04 -6.66
C VAL A 312 10.03 2.39 -5.20
N GLN A 313 9.06 2.86 -4.43
CA GLN A 313 9.20 3.11 -2.99
C GLN A 313 9.69 1.88 -2.22
N ALA A 314 9.09 0.72 -2.49
CA ALA A 314 9.47 -0.54 -1.85
C ALA A 314 10.92 -0.93 -2.17
N ALA A 315 11.35 -0.76 -3.43
CA ALA A 315 12.73 -0.98 -3.86
C ALA A 315 13.69 0.00 -3.19
N ALA A 316 13.35 1.29 -3.16
CA ALA A 316 14.13 2.35 -2.52
C ALA A 316 14.34 2.08 -1.03
N SER A 317 13.28 1.73 -0.30
CA SER A 317 13.36 1.41 1.14
C SER A 317 14.31 0.23 1.41
N THR A 318 14.25 -0.82 0.59
CA THR A 318 15.13 -1.98 0.71
C THR A 318 16.59 -1.64 0.43
N LEU A 319 16.87 -0.96 -0.69
CA LEU A 319 18.24 -0.62 -1.11
C LEU A 319 18.90 0.35 -0.14
N VAL A 320 18.16 1.38 0.26
CA VAL A 320 18.64 2.36 1.25
C VAL A 320 18.85 1.69 2.60
N GLY A 321 17.92 0.84 3.06
CA GLY A 321 18.07 0.10 4.31
C GLY A 321 19.32 -0.78 4.32
N GLN A 322 19.57 -1.52 3.24
CA GLN A 322 20.78 -2.34 3.13
C GLN A 322 22.07 -1.50 3.01
N SER A 323 22.04 -0.38 2.29
CA SER A 323 23.22 0.51 2.17
C SER A 323 23.58 1.20 3.49
N VAL A 324 22.56 1.56 4.28
CA VAL A 324 22.74 2.07 5.66
C VAL A 324 23.37 1.00 6.55
N GLY A 325 22.84 -0.24 6.48
CA GLY A 325 23.42 -1.37 7.20
C GLY A 325 24.86 -1.67 6.84
N ALA A 326 25.22 -1.52 5.56
CA ALA A 326 26.59 -1.68 5.06
C ALA A 326 27.52 -0.51 5.41
N GLY A 327 27.02 0.56 6.06
CA GLY A 327 27.80 1.73 6.46
C GLY A 327 28.27 2.64 5.31
N ARG A 328 27.69 2.50 4.12
CA ARG A 328 28.12 3.17 2.88
C ARG A 328 27.37 4.48 2.65
N LYS A 329 27.74 5.55 3.33
CA LYS A 329 27.04 6.85 3.28
C LYS A 329 26.90 7.42 1.87
N ASP A 330 27.97 7.39 1.06
CA ASP A 330 27.94 7.93 -0.31
C ASP A 330 26.98 7.13 -1.22
N LEU A 331 27.01 5.80 -1.09
CA LEU A 331 26.11 4.95 -1.84
C LEU A 331 24.66 5.12 -1.36
N THR A 332 24.45 5.26 -0.05
CA THR A 332 23.14 5.56 0.52
C THR A 332 22.55 6.85 -0.05
N TYR A 333 23.36 7.90 -0.17
CA TYR A 333 22.91 9.16 -0.76
C TYR A 333 22.53 9.01 -2.24
N ARG A 334 23.35 8.30 -3.03
CA ARG A 334 23.03 8.04 -4.45
C ARG A 334 21.79 7.16 -4.60
N LEU A 335 21.67 6.10 -3.81
CA LEU A 335 20.49 5.21 -3.77
C LEU A 335 19.26 5.89 -3.17
N GLY A 336 19.42 7.05 -2.52
CA GLY A 336 18.31 7.91 -2.13
C GLY A 336 17.78 8.72 -3.32
N TRP A 337 18.65 9.29 -4.15
CA TRP A 337 18.26 10.16 -5.27
C TRP A 337 17.83 9.40 -6.53
N LEU A 338 18.55 8.34 -6.91
CA LEU A 338 18.28 7.61 -8.14
C LEU A 338 16.85 7.01 -8.21
N PRO A 339 16.33 6.34 -7.14
CA PRO A 339 14.95 5.86 -7.17
C PRO A 339 13.93 7.00 -7.22
N VAL A 340 14.20 8.14 -6.55
CA VAL A 340 13.31 9.31 -6.59
C VAL A 340 13.24 9.88 -7.99
N ALA A 341 14.38 10.06 -8.66
CA ALA A 341 14.43 10.51 -10.04
C ALA A 341 13.72 9.54 -11.00
N LEU A 342 13.93 8.24 -10.81
CA LEU A 342 13.24 7.19 -11.59
C LEU A 342 11.72 7.23 -11.36
N GLY A 343 11.28 7.35 -10.11
CA GLY A 343 9.87 7.45 -9.75
C GLY A 343 9.22 8.70 -10.32
N MET A 344 9.88 9.85 -10.24
CA MET A 344 9.42 11.10 -10.88
C MET A 344 9.28 10.94 -12.40
N GLY A 345 10.31 10.39 -13.06
CA GLY A 345 10.28 10.14 -14.51
C GLY A 345 9.16 9.20 -14.92
N MET A 346 8.90 8.16 -14.13
CA MET A 346 7.80 7.25 -14.37
C MET A 346 6.44 7.93 -14.17
N MET A 347 6.31 8.78 -13.13
CA MET A 347 5.09 9.54 -12.89
C MET A 347 4.86 10.65 -13.94
N VAL A 348 5.91 11.17 -14.60
CA VAL A 348 5.74 12.02 -15.78
C VAL A 348 5.07 11.23 -16.92
N ILE A 349 5.51 10.00 -17.15
CA ILE A 349 4.95 9.15 -18.22
C ILE A 349 3.51 8.77 -17.88
N THR A 350 3.27 8.23 -16.70
CA THR A 350 1.93 7.81 -16.29
C THR A 350 0.97 8.98 -16.12
N GLY A 351 1.44 10.14 -15.63
CA GLY A 351 0.66 11.37 -15.54
C GLY A 351 0.31 11.95 -16.92
N THR A 352 1.24 11.88 -17.90
CA THR A 352 0.93 12.24 -19.29
C THR A 352 -0.11 11.31 -19.91
N LEU A 353 0.01 9.99 -19.65
CA LEU A 353 -1.00 9.03 -20.08
C LEU A 353 -2.34 9.30 -19.40
N LEU A 354 -2.35 9.60 -18.10
CA LEU A 354 -3.54 9.98 -17.35
C LEU A 354 -4.22 11.21 -17.97
N TYR A 355 -3.46 12.25 -18.32
CA TYR A 355 -3.97 13.46 -18.94
C TYR A 355 -4.61 13.20 -20.31
N VAL A 356 -3.94 12.41 -21.16
CA VAL A 356 -4.40 12.10 -22.53
C VAL A 356 -5.58 11.14 -22.50
N LEU A 357 -5.51 10.09 -21.68
CA LEU A 357 -6.52 9.03 -21.62
C LEU A 357 -7.67 9.34 -20.65
N ALA A 358 -7.65 10.49 -19.94
CA ALA A 358 -8.70 10.87 -19.00
C ALA A 358 -10.13 10.72 -19.56
N PRO A 359 -10.44 11.18 -20.82
CA PRO A 359 -11.78 11.01 -21.37
C PRO A 359 -12.19 9.53 -21.54
N ALA A 360 -11.25 8.69 -21.98
CA ALA A 360 -11.50 7.27 -22.16
C ALA A 360 -11.67 6.56 -20.80
N MET A 361 -10.82 6.87 -19.83
CA MET A 361 -10.86 6.26 -18.50
C MET A 361 -12.15 6.59 -17.74
N ILE A 362 -12.55 7.86 -17.72
CA ILE A 362 -13.80 8.28 -17.07
C ILE A 362 -15.00 7.81 -17.89
N GLY A 363 -14.97 7.87 -19.23
CA GLY A 363 -16.05 7.42 -20.08
C GLY A 363 -16.34 5.91 -20.01
N MET A 364 -15.36 5.08 -19.64
CA MET A 364 -15.60 3.66 -19.36
C MET A 364 -16.33 3.42 -18.02
N MET A 365 -16.29 4.40 -17.11
CA MET A 365 -16.85 4.26 -15.76
C MET A 365 -18.17 5.00 -15.59
N ALA A 366 -18.42 6.05 -16.40
CA ALA A 366 -19.59 6.90 -16.31
C ALA A 366 -20.33 6.96 -17.65
N VAL A 367 -21.66 7.05 -17.57
CA VAL A 367 -22.55 7.24 -18.74
C VAL A 367 -23.03 8.69 -18.84
N ASP A 368 -23.11 9.39 -17.70
CA ASP A 368 -23.58 10.79 -17.64
C ASP A 368 -22.47 11.73 -18.12
N GLU A 369 -22.78 12.51 -19.17
CA GLU A 369 -21.85 13.43 -19.80
C GLU A 369 -21.32 14.51 -18.84
N ALA A 370 -22.16 15.00 -17.93
CA ALA A 370 -21.75 15.97 -16.91
C ALA A 370 -20.73 15.39 -15.92
N VAL A 371 -20.87 14.12 -15.56
CA VAL A 371 -19.90 13.41 -14.71
C VAL A 371 -18.59 13.20 -15.46
N ILE A 372 -18.66 12.85 -16.75
CA ILE A 372 -17.47 12.63 -17.60
C ILE A 372 -16.71 13.95 -17.74
N GLU A 373 -17.38 15.04 -18.13
CA GLU A 373 -16.72 16.34 -18.31
C GLU A 373 -16.03 16.82 -17.04
N LEU A 374 -16.72 16.76 -15.90
CA LEU A 374 -16.18 17.18 -14.61
C LEU A 374 -15.02 16.26 -14.17
N GLY A 375 -15.17 14.94 -14.30
CA GLY A 375 -14.14 13.97 -13.96
C GLY A 375 -12.87 14.13 -14.79
N VAL A 376 -12.99 14.32 -16.08
CA VAL A 376 -11.86 14.60 -16.99
C VAL A 376 -11.15 15.89 -16.60
N ARG A 377 -11.91 16.94 -16.29
CA ARG A 377 -11.35 18.25 -15.93
C ARG A 377 -10.51 18.16 -14.65
N VAL A 378 -11.02 17.52 -13.61
CA VAL A 378 -10.29 17.39 -12.35
C VAL A 378 -9.09 16.46 -12.47
N LEU A 379 -9.21 15.37 -13.22
CA LEU A 379 -8.12 14.42 -13.43
C LEU A 379 -6.94 15.06 -14.22
N ARG A 380 -7.25 15.93 -15.17
CA ARG A 380 -6.21 16.69 -15.89
C ARG A 380 -5.49 17.70 -15.01
N ILE A 381 -6.15 18.28 -14.02
CA ILE A 381 -5.50 19.18 -13.04
C ILE A 381 -4.49 18.39 -12.21
N GLU A 382 -4.86 17.20 -11.75
CA GLU A 382 -4.02 16.34 -10.93
C GLU A 382 -2.79 15.84 -11.69
N ALA A 383 -2.92 15.55 -12.98
CA ALA A 383 -1.84 15.03 -13.81
C ALA A 383 -0.57 15.90 -13.76
N PHE A 384 -0.69 17.20 -13.52
CA PHE A 384 0.46 18.11 -13.38
C PHE A 384 1.19 17.94 -12.03
N ALA A 385 0.50 17.48 -10.99
CA ALA A 385 1.08 17.26 -9.67
C ALA A 385 1.77 15.89 -9.54
N GLU A 386 1.45 14.94 -10.40
CA GLU A 386 1.92 13.56 -10.38
C GLU A 386 3.44 13.39 -10.25
N PRO A 387 4.30 14.14 -10.99
CA PRO A 387 5.74 14.00 -10.83
C PRO A 387 6.24 14.33 -9.42
N LEU A 388 5.69 15.38 -8.80
CA LEU A 388 6.04 15.78 -7.43
C LEU A 388 5.41 14.84 -6.39
N PHE A 389 4.24 14.30 -6.68
CA PHE A 389 3.64 13.26 -5.86
C PHE A 389 4.51 11.99 -5.87
N GLY A 390 5.00 11.57 -7.05
CA GLY A 390 5.96 10.47 -7.17
C GLY A 390 7.24 10.71 -6.36
N ALA A 391 7.74 11.94 -6.36
CA ALA A 391 8.88 12.31 -5.53
C ALA A 391 8.60 12.10 -4.03
N SER A 392 7.43 12.53 -3.54
CA SER A 392 7.06 12.36 -2.12
C SER A 392 6.90 10.88 -1.73
N ILE A 393 6.24 10.08 -2.58
CA ILE A 393 6.05 8.64 -2.35
C ILE A 393 7.41 7.93 -2.25
N VAL A 394 8.28 8.10 -3.26
CA VAL A 394 9.55 7.37 -3.30
C VAL A 394 10.52 7.89 -2.23
N ALA A 395 10.58 9.20 -1.98
CA ALA A 395 11.40 9.76 -0.92
C ALA A 395 10.94 9.31 0.48
N SER A 396 9.64 9.14 0.71
CA SER A 396 9.13 8.50 1.94
C SER A 396 9.75 7.11 2.14
N GLY A 397 9.85 6.29 1.07
CA GLY A 397 10.53 5.00 1.10
C GLY A 397 12.01 5.10 1.44
N VAL A 398 12.71 6.12 0.91
CA VAL A 398 14.12 6.40 1.25
C VAL A 398 14.27 6.70 2.74
N PHE A 399 13.43 7.58 3.29
CA PHE A 399 13.46 7.91 4.72
C PHE A 399 13.07 6.72 5.60
N GLN A 400 12.10 5.90 5.17
CA GLN A 400 11.78 4.64 5.86
C GLN A 400 13.00 3.72 5.90
N GLY A 401 13.72 3.54 4.79
CA GLY A 401 14.91 2.70 4.71
C GLY A 401 16.03 3.13 5.68
N THR A 402 16.18 4.42 5.94
CA THR A 402 17.11 4.93 6.97
C THR A 402 16.59 4.81 8.40
N GLY A 403 15.29 4.54 8.58
CA GLY A 403 14.62 4.54 9.88
C GLY A 403 14.12 5.93 10.32
N SER A 404 14.23 6.95 9.48
CA SER A 404 13.77 8.32 9.78
C SER A 404 12.30 8.52 9.34
N THR A 405 11.37 7.84 10.00
CA THR A 405 9.94 7.83 9.62
C THR A 405 9.13 8.99 10.20
N LEU A 406 9.65 9.67 11.20
CA LEU A 406 9.00 10.85 11.80
C LEU A 406 8.91 12.01 10.80
N VAL A 407 9.94 12.20 9.97
CA VAL A 407 9.98 13.30 8.99
C VAL A 407 8.89 13.18 7.94
N PRO A 408 8.72 12.03 7.23
CA PRO A 408 7.58 11.82 6.34
C PRO A 408 6.23 12.07 7.01
N MET A 409 6.03 11.55 8.22
CA MET A 409 4.79 11.76 8.97
C MET A 409 4.49 13.24 9.19
N LEU A 410 5.48 14.03 9.64
CA LEU A 410 5.30 15.46 9.90
C LEU A 410 5.07 16.27 8.61
N LEU A 411 5.77 15.95 7.53
CA LEU A 411 5.57 16.60 6.22
C LEU A 411 4.18 16.31 5.66
N ASN A 412 3.74 15.06 5.71
CA ASN A 412 2.40 14.68 5.28
C ASN A 412 1.31 15.30 6.17
N PHE A 413 1.51 15.32 7.49
CA PHE A 413 0.59 16.00 8.40
C PHE A 413 0.47 17.49 8.08
N GLY A 414 1.61 18.19 8.00
CA GLY A 414 1.64 19.63 7.76
C GLY A 414 1.01 20.02 6.42
N THR A 415 1.29 19.27 5.36
CA THR A 415 0.74 19.57 4.02
C THR A 415 -0.73 19.16 3.89
N MET A 416 -1.14 18.00 4.44
CA MET A 416 -2.53 17.55 4.39
C MET A 416 -3.46 18.45 5.21
N TRP A 417 -3.13 18.66 6.48
CA TRP A 417 -3.98 19.41 7.41
C TRP A 417 -3.77 20.92 7.35
N GLY A 418 -2.57 21.37 6.96
CA GLY A 418 -2.26 22.80 6.81
C GLY A 418 -2.61 23.38 5.45
N ILE A 419 -2.62 22.57 4.38
CA ILE A 419 -2.87 23.04 3.01
C ILE A 419 -4.14 22.40 2.43
N ARG A 420 -4.16 21.06 2.28
CA ARG A 420 -5.22 20.37 1.54
C ARG A 420 -6.60 20.60 2.17
N VAL A 421 -6.76 20.31 3.45
CA VAL A 421 -8.07 20.39 4.11
C VAL A 421 -8.62 21.81 4.15
N PRO A 422 -7.89 22.84 4.63
CA PRO A 422 -8.39 24.22 4.66
C PRO A 422 -8.64 24.76 3.25
N LEU A 423 -7.70 24.53 2.33
CA LEU A 423 -7.82 25.06 0.98
C LEU A 423 -8.94 24.38 0.20
N SER A 424 -9.16 23.07 0.39
CA SER A 424 -10.31 22.36 -0.18
C SER A 424 -11.62 22.93 0.30
N ALA A 425 -11.77 23.24 1.60
CA ALA A 425 -12.98 23.83 2.13
C ALA A 425 -13.26 25.22 1.55
N ILE A 426 -12.23 26.05 1.40
CA ILE A 426 -12.36 27.41 0.83
C ILE A 426 -12.65 27.37 -0.67
N LEU A 427 -11.91 26.56 -1.43
CA LEU A 427 -12.05 26.50 -2.89
C LEU A 427 -13.28 25.71 -3.34
N ALA A 428 -13.75 24.73 -2.54
CA ALA A 428 -15.01 24.04 -2.81
C ALA A 428 -16.19 24.99 -2.86
N ALA A 429 -16.23 26.00 -1.99
CA ALA A 429 -17.29 27.01 -1.99
C ALA A 429 -17.28 27.91 -3.23
N LYS A 430 -16.11 28.11 -3.88
CA LYS A 430 -15.96 28.99 -5.05
C LYS A 430 -16.03 28.23 -6.39
N TRP A 431 -15.38 27.08 -6.48
CA TRP A 431 -15.16 26.33 -7.72
C TRP A 431 -15.68 24.89 -7.66
N GLY A 432 -16.43 24.54 -6.63
CA GLY A 432 -16.97 23.18 -6.48
C GLY A 432 -15.87 22.13 -6.41
N LEU A 433 -16.08 21.01 -7.08
CA LEU A 433 -15.14 19.89 -7.12
C LEU A 433 -13.77 20.28 -7.72
N VAL A 434 -13.76 21.15 -8.73
CA VAL A 434 -12.52 21.67 -9.34
C VAL A 434 -11.63 22.32 -8.28
N GLY A 435 -12.22 23.10 -7.36
CA GLY A 435 -11.49 23.73 -6.27
C GLY A 435 -10.85 22.73 -5.31
N VAL A 436 -11.54 21.65 -5.00
CA VAL A 436 -10.99 20.56 -4.15
C VAL A 436 -9.77 19.91 -4.80
N TRP A 437 -9.83 19.64 -6.10
CA TRP A 437 -8.72 19.00 -6.83
C TRP A 437 -7.56 19.97 -7.06
N VAL A 438 -7.80 21.25 -7.25
CA VAL A 438 -6.73 22.27 -7.25
C VAL A 438 -6.02 22.30 -5.90
N ALA A 439 -6.76 22.26 -4.79
CA ALA A 439 -6.17 22.19 -3.45
C ALA A 439 -5.34 20.91 -3.26
N MET A 440 -5.80 19.79 -3.80
CA MET A 440 -5.09 18.51 -3.77
C MET A 440 -3.79 18.59 -4.57
N ALA A 441 -3.84 19.05 -5.82
CA ALA A 441 -2.67 19.20 -6.68
C ALA A 441 -1.62 20.15 -6.07
N LEU A 442 -2.04 21.28 -5.51
CA LEU A 442 -1.15 22.20 -4.82
C LEU A 442 -0.49 21.55 -3.60
N GLN A 443 -1.25 20.82 -2.78
CA GLN A 443 -0.72 20.11 -1.63
C GLN A 443 0.30 19.05 -2.03
N LEU A 444 0.04 18.25 -3.07
CA LEU A 444 0.97 17.24 -3.56
C LEU A 444 2.24 17.87 -4.11
N GLY A 445 2.11 18.99 -4.83
CA GLY A 445 3.24 19.77 -5.31
C GLY A 445 4.12 20.28 -4.17
N VAL A 446 3.54 20.94 -3.17
CA VAL A 446 4.26 21.46 -2.00
C VAL A 446 4.88 20.32 -1.20
N CYS A 447 4.15 19.22 -0.99
CA CYS A 447 4.64 18.03 -0.31
C CYS A 447 5.89 17.48 -1.02
N GLY A 448 5.83 17.28 -2.34
CA GLY A 448 6.95 16.81 -3.14
C GLY A 448 8.19 17.71 -3.02
N ILE A 449 8.01 19.03 -3.11
CA ILE A 449 9.10 20.00 -2.94
C ILE A 449 9.71 19.90 -1.52
N CYS A 450 8.89 19.79 -0.47
CA CYS A 450 9.37 19.61 0.90
C CYS A 450 10.20 18.33 1.06
N PHE A 451 9.74 17.22 0.47
CA PHE A 451 10.49 15.96 0.48
C PHE A 451 11.80 16.06 -0.28
N LEU A 452 11.84 16.69 -1.47
CA LEU A 452 13.06 16.91 -2.24
C LEU A 452 14.06 17.80 -1.50
N ASN A 453 13.61 18.90 -0.90
CA ASN A 453 14.46 19.78 -0.08
C ASN A 453 15.04 19.04 1.12
N ARG A 454 14.26 18.20 1.77
CA ARG A 454 14.74 17.37 2.87
C ARG A 454 15.75 16.34 2.41
N LEU A 455 15.55 15.74 1.24
CA LEU A 455 16.47 14.78 0.62
C LEU A 455 17.81 15.45 0.27
N ALA A 456 17.78 16.67 -0.29
CA ALA A 456 18.97 17.45 -0.62
C ALA A 456 19.80 17.79 0.62
N GLY A 457 19.17 18.03 1.76
CA GLY A 457 19.80 18.51 2.98
C GLY A 457 20.70 17.52 3.72
N LYS A 458 20.94 16.32 3.22
CA LYS A 458 21.80 15.24 3.80
C LYS A 458 21.59 14.92 5.29
N ARG A 459 20.72 15.64 6.02
CA ARG A 459 20.45 15.45 7.45
C ARG A 459 19.68 14.16 7.77
N TRP A 460 19.22 13.46 6.76
CA TRP A 460 18.54 12.18 6.85
C TRP A 460 19.51 10.98 6.86
N LEU A 461 20.77 11.22 6.47
CA LEU A 461 21.81 10.19 6.54
C LEU A 461 22.16 9.91 8.00
N PRO A 462 22.36 8.64 8.37
CA PRO A 462 22.74 8.26 9.72
C PRO A 462 24.05 8.95 10.14
N LYS A 463 24.08 9.53 11.35
CA LYS A 463 25.28 10.18 11.89
C LYS A 463 26.37 9.18 12.26
N GLU A 464 25.99 7.97 12.64
CA GLU A 464 26.90 6.89 13.05
C GLU A 464 26.68 5.66 12.16
N THR A 465 27.78 4.97 11.82
CA THR A 465 27.75 3.61 11.30
C THR A 465 27.14 2.73 12.39
N LEU A 466 26.08 1.99 12.05
CA LEU A 466 25.47 1.01 12.94
C LEU A 466 26.46 -0.15 13.12
N GLN A 467 27.40 0.00 14.05
CA GLN A 467 28.26 -1.09 14.53
C GLN A 467 27.51 -2.04 15.43
#